data_92398dbde9b11d94f3d3f7a0c35d93ea
#
_entry.id   92398dbde9b11d94f3d3f7a0c35d93ea
#
_cell.length_a   1.000
_cell.length_b   1.000
_cell.length_c   1.000
_cell.angle_alpha   90.00
_cell.angle_beta   90.00
_cell.angle_gamma   90.00
#
_symmetry.space_group_name_H-M   'P 1'
#
loop_
_entity.id
_entity.type
_entity.pdbx_description
1 polymer ?
#
loop_
_entity_poly.entity_id
_entity_poly.type
_entity_poly.pdbx_seq_one_letter_code
_entity_poly.pdbx_strand_id
1 'polypeptide(L)'
;MAGFMTPLVGIVNIQPGEHLQGKLFGLTINWDIVWATCIAGLIVITLGLILRSKATSGVPGKFQLAWELAVGAVQKQVDDSIGPRGAAVVPLALTLFIFIFTCNLFEALGIGSELDFLPAPTSDINLPLAMALYVIVMVHRAAIKNRGVKGYFRHYVAQPFPMKLAPANLFMNGIEELVKPVTLTLRLFGNLFAGGLMLSLLAALVAWRFGNYGVIGGVLSSVFTVVWKLFDMAIGAIQAFIFALLTILYFDTAMAPDEAH
;
A
#
# COMPACT_ATOMS: atom_id res chain seq x y z
N MET A 1 -12.77 38.10 -29.17
CA MET A 1 -13.25 37.02 -28.26
C MET A 1 -12.10 36.27 -27.56
N ALA A 2 -11.02 36.94 -27.21
CA ALA A 2 -9.83 36.29 -26.62
C ALA A 2 -9.52 36.78 -25.19
N GLY A 3 -10.46 37.37 -24.47
CA GLY A 3 -10.20 38.02 -23.17
C GLY A 3 -10.88 37.40 -21.94
N PHE A 4 -11.60 36.27 -22.10
CA PHE A 4 -12.42 35.71 -21.00
C PHE A 4 -11.93 34.37 -20.44
N MET A 5 -10.81 33.84 -20.94
CA MET A 5 -10.29 32.51 -20.46
C MET A 5 -9.14 32.58 -19.46
N THR A 6 -8.66 33.76 -19.12
CA THR A 6 -7.48 33.91 -18.28
C THR A 6 -7.70 33.86 -16.76
N PRO A 7 -8.89 34.03 -16.16
CA PRO A 7 -9.03 33.94 -14.72
C PRO A 7 -9.34 32.52 -14.16
N LEU A 8 -9.75 31.58 -15.00
CA LEU A 8 -10.14 30.24 -14.50
C LEU A 8 -8.98 29.23 -14.45
N VAL A 9 -7.92 29.47 -15.24
CA VAL A 9 -6.71 28.61 -15.24
C VAL A 9 -5.81 28.86 -14.02
N GLY A 10 -5.99 30.01 -13.33
CA GLY A 10 -5.22 30.34 -12.13
C GLY A 10 -5.75 29.76 -10.81
N ILE A 11 -6.95 29.14 -10.81
CA ILE A 11 -7.59 28.63 -9.59
C ILE A 11 -7.40 27.13 -9.38
N VAL A 12 -7.04 26.40 -10.41
CA VAL A 12 -6.76 24.96 -10.30
C VAL A 12 -5.33 24.72 -10.78
N ASN A 13 -4.38 25.05 -9.93
CA ASN A 13 -2.99 24.64 -10.12
C ASN A 13 -2.89 23.17 -9.71
N ILE A 14 -3.40 22.29 -10.58
CA ILE A 14 -3.29 20.86 -10.38
C ILE A 14 -1.90 20.47 -10.91
N GLN A 15 -0.91 20.54 -10.07
CA GLN A 15 0.36 19.88 -10.28
C GLN A 15 0.41 18.67 -9.33
N PRO A 16 -0.06 17.49 -9.76
CA PRO A 16 0.18 16.27 -9.02
C PRO A 16 1.69 16.05 -8.95
N GLY A 17 2.28 16.15 -7.77
CA GLY A 17 3.69 15.83 -7.57
C GLY A 17 4.63 16.99 -7.31
N GLU A 18 4.18 18.20 -6.95
CA GLU A 18 5.05 19.18 -6.31
C GLU A 18 5.26 18.79 -4.83
N HIS A 19 6.38 18.12 -4.59
CA HIS A 19 6.81 17.76 -3.23
C HIS A 19 7.81 18.78 -2.69
N LEU A 20 7.84 18.96 -1.37
CA LEU A 20 8.88 19.72 -0.69
C LEU A 20 10.21 18.98 -0.81
N GLN A 21 10.98 19.31 -1.86
CA GLN A 21 12.23 18.64 -2.17
C GLN A 21 13.39 19.26 -1.41
N GLY A 22 14.21 18.40 -0.81
CA GLY A 22 15.51 18.76 -0.25
C GLY A 22 16.61 17.91 -0.85
N LYS A 23 17.82 18.45 -0.95
CA LYS A 23 19.00 17.70 -1.37
C LYS A 23 19.77 17.22 -0.13
N LEU A 24 19.90 15.91 0.03
CA LEU A 24 20.72 15.29 1.06
C LEU A 24 21.73 14.34 0.39
N PHE A 25 23.02 14.57 0.56
CA PHE A 25 24.10 13.77 -0.06
C PHE A 25 23.99 13.62 -1.59
N GLY A 26 23.45 14.63 -2.29
CA GLY A 26 23.26 14.58 -3.74
C GLY A 26 22.00 13.85 -4.24
N LEU A 27 21.22 13.27 -3.32
CA LEU A 27 19.92 12.67 -3.60
C LEU A 27 18.80 13.70 -3.33
N THR A 28 17.79 13.75 -4.20
CA THR A 28 16.57 14.52 -3.96
C THR A 28 15.65 13.72 -3.06
N ILE A 29 15.29 14.26 -1.90
CA ILE A 29 14.39 13.65 -0.92
C ILE A 29 13.13 14.50 -0.83
N ASN A 30 11.97 13.86 -0.90
CA ASN A 30 10.66 14.47 -0.68
C ASN A 30 10.37 14.48 0.83
N TRP A 31 10.64 15.59 1.50
CA TRP A 31 10.51 15.72 2.96
C TRP A 31 9.08 15.57 3.44
N ASP A 32 8.11 16.02 2.66
CA ASP A 32 6.68 15.87 2.91
C ASP A 32 6.27 14.38 3.02
N ILE A 33 6.78 13.53 2.13
CA ILE A 33 6.58 12.09 2.18
C ILE A 33 7.27 11.46 3.40
N VAL A 34 8.47 11.91 3.74
CA VAL A 34 9.23 11.37 4.88
C VAL A 34 8.48 11.60 6.18
N TRP A 35 8.06 12.84 6.47
CA TRP A 35 7.35 13.07 7.72
C TRP A 35 5.96 12.44 7.74
N ALA A 36 5.22 12.44 6.61
CA ALA A 36 3.93 11.76 6.52
C ALA A 36 4.08 10.25 6.80
N THR A 37 5.13 9.62 6.26
CA THR A 37 5.49 8.23 6.56
C THR A 37 5.79 8.03 8.06
N CYS A 38 6.57 8.93 8.65
CA CYS A 38 6.89 8.89 10.08
C CYS A 38 5.63 9.04 10.95
N ILE A 39 4.71 9.94 10.59
CA ILE A 39 3.45 10.12 11.29
C ILE A 39 2.57 8.86 11.18
N ALA A 40 2.43 8.29 9.99
CA ALA A 40 1.71 7.04 9.80
C ALA A 40 2.30 5.90 10.64
N GLY A 41 3.63 5.75 10.62
CA GLY A 41 4.33 4.78 11.45
C GLY A 41 4.11 5.00 12.95
N LEU A 42 4.18 6.26 13.40
CA LEU A 42 3.93 6.63 14.80
C LEU A 42 2.49 6.30 15.22
N ILE A 43 1.50 6.54 14.36
CA ILE A 43 0.10 6.18 14.60
C ILE A 43 -0.01 4.66 14.81
N VAL A 44 0.56 3.85 13.91
CA VAL A 44 0.50 2.38 14.00
C VAL A 44 1.18 1.87 15.27
N ILE A 45 2.36 2.39 15.62
CA ILE A 45 3.08 2.05 16.86
C ILE A 45 2.24 2.43 18.08
N THR A 46 1.67 3.64 18.09
CA THR A 46 0.84 4.12 19.20
C THR A 46 -0.40 3.27 19.39
N LEU A 47 -1.07 2.89 18.28
CA LEU A 47 -2.22 1.97 18.34
C LEU A 47 -1.82 0.62 18.94
N GLY A 48 -0.67 0.07 18.55
CA GLY A 48 -0.14 -1.18 19.12
C GLY A 48 0.18 -1.06 20.63
N LEU A 49 0.79 0.07 21.04
CA LEU A 49 1.11 0.32 22.46
C LEU A 49 -0.16 0.51 23.32
N ILE A 50 -1.16 1.24 22.80
CA ILE A 50 -2.46 1.40 23.45
C ILE A 50 -3.14 0.05 23.62
N LEU A 51 -3.12 -0.78 22.58
CA LEU A 51 -3.67 -2.13 22.66
C LEU A 51 -2.98 -2.95 23.75
N ARG A 52 -1.63 -2.98 23.73
CA ARG A 52 -0.83 -3.70 24.72
C ARG A 52 -1.14 -3.25 26.15
N SER A 53 -1.34 -1.94 26.36
CA SER A 53 -1.61 -1.38 27.69
C SER A 53 -3.03 -1.63 28.20
N LYS A 54 -4.00 -1.78 27.27
CA LYS A 54 -5.44 -1.95 27.60
C LYS A 54 -5.92 -3.38 27.39
N ALA A 55 -5.09 -4.30 26.89
CA ALA A 55 -5.45 -5.68 26.68
C ALA A 55 -5.73 -6.38 28.02
N THR A 56 -6.90 -6.96 28.11
CA THR A 56 -7.34 -7.73 29.31
C THR A 56 -7.69 -9.15 28.90
N SER A 57 -7.47 -10.11 29.82
CA SER A 57 -7.90 -11.50 29.64
C SER A 57 -9.38 -11.73 30.00
N GLY A 58 -10.09 -10.67 30.43
CA GLY A 58 -11.52 -10.70 30.73
C GLY A 58 -12.39 -10.35 29.52
N VAL A 59 -13.54 -9.70 29.74
CA VAL A 59 -14.43 -9.25 28.67
C VAL A 59 -13.73 -8.11 27.88
N PRO A 60 -13.46 -8.29 26.59
CA PRO A 60 -12.73 -7.30 25.81
C PRO A 60 -13.55 -6.02 25.61
N GLY A 61 -12.90 -4.87 25.75
CA GLY A 61 -13.49 -3.60 25.34
C GLY A 61 -13.69 -3.53 23.82
N LYS A 62 -14.54 -2.61 23.34
CA LYS A 62 -14.85 -2.47 21.89
C LYS A 62 -13.61 -2.33 21.01
N PHE A 63 -12.60 -1.59 21.46
CA PHE A 63 -11.34 -1.41 20.74
C PHE A 63 -10.52 -2.71 20.67
N GLN A 64 -10.40 -3.42 21.78
CA GLN A 64 -9.73 -4.72 21.86
C GLN A 64 -10.45 -5.75 20.99
N LEU A 65 -11.79 -5.79 21.04
CA LEU A 65 -12.59 -6.69 20.21
C LEU A 65 -12.36 -6.45 18.71
N ALA A 66 -12.36 -5.19 18.26
CA ALA A 66 -12.10 -4.86 16.85
C ALA A 66 -10.70 -5.33 16.42
N TRP A 67 -9.71 -5.19 17.29
CA TRP A 67 -8.35 -5.65 17.04
C TRP A 67 -8.25 -7.18 17.01
N GLU A 68 -8.86 -7.86 17.96
CA GLU A 68 -8.91 -9.33 18.00
C GLU A 68 -9.60 -9.92 16.76
N LEU A 69 -10.66 -9.26 16.27
CA LEU A 69 -11.29 -9.65 15.01
C LEU A 69 -10.35 -9.48 13.81
N ALA A 70 -9.60 -8.38 13.75
CA ALA A 70 -8.62 -8.15 12.69
C ALA A 70 -7.48 -9.19 12.75
N VAL A 71 -6.91 -9.42 13.93
CA VAL A 71 -5.89 -10.46 14.15
C VAL A 71 -6.43 -11.83 13.78
N GLY A 72 -7.63 -12.18 14.25
CA GLY A 72 -8.27 -13.46 13.96
C GLY A 72 -8.52 -13.69 12.47
N ALA A 73 -8.93 -12.66 11.74
CA ALA A 73 -9.10 -12.73 10.29
C ALA A 73 -7.79 -12.99 9.55
N VAL A 74 -6.72 -12.27 9.93
CA VAL A 74 -5.37 -12.48 9.36
C VAL A 74 -4.82 -13.85 9.76
N GLN A 75 -4.96 -14.24 11.02
CA GLN A 75 -4.53 -15.55 11.53
C GLN A 75 -5.20 -16.67 10.74
N LYS A 76 -6.53 -16.60 10.57
CA LYS A 76 -7.28 -17.58 9.80
C LYS A 76 -6.75 -17.67 8.36
N GLN A 77 -6.48 -16.55 7.72
CA GLN A 77 -5.93 -16.52 6.35
C GLN A 77 -4.55 -17.17 6.28
N VAL A 78 -3.71 -16.94 7.30
CA VAL A 78 -2.38 -17.58 7.39
C VAL A 78 -2.50 -19.07 7.66
N ASP A 79 -3.41 -19.49 8.55
CA ASP A 79 -3.62 -20.89 8.88
C ASP A 79 -4.18 -21.66 7.69
N ASP A 80 -5.08 -21.05 6.92
CA ASP A 80 -5.66 -21.65 5.70
C ASP A 80 -4.63 -21.78 4.55
N SER A 81 -3.62 -20.89 4.49
CA SER A 81 -2.60 -20.88 3.44
C SER A 81 -1.34 -21.66 3.86
N ILE A 82 -0.69 -21.24 4.94
CA ILE A 82 0.63 -21.72 5.37
C ILE A 82 0.53 -22.80 6.46
N GLY A 83 -0.58 -22.79 7.19
CA GLY A 83 -0.77 -23.62 8.38
C GLY A 83 0.02 -23.11 9.60
N PRO A 84 0.25 -23.96 10.62
CA PRO A 84 0.85 -23.55 11.91
C PRO A 84 2.26 -22.92 11.79
N ARG A 85 2.97 -23.21 10.69
CA ARG A 85 4.31 -22.65 10.43
C ARG A 85 4.27 -21.16 10.12
N GLY A 86 3.11 -20.66 9.70
CA GLY A 86 2.90 -19.26 9.30
C GLY A 86 2.64 -18.29 10.45
N ALA A 87 2.57 -18.72 11.70
CA ALA A 87 2.24 -17.85 12.84
C ALA A 87 3.13 -16.61 12.96
N ALA A 88 4.40 -16.70 12.55
CA ALA A 88 5.33 -15.56 12.53
C ALA A 88 5.01 -14.52 11.43
N VAL A 89 4.19 -14.87 10.42
CA VAL A 89 3.80 -13.97 9.32
C VAL A 89 2.63 -13.05 9.72
N VAL A 90 1.80 -13.49 10.67
CA VAL A 90 0.60 -12.76 11.11
C VAL A 90 0.92 -11.31 11.57
N PRO A 91 1.91 -11.07 12.45
CA PRO A 91 2.23 -9.71 12.88
C PRO A 91 2.69 -8.83 11.71
N LEU A 92 3.47 -9.40 10.77
CA LEU A 92 3.94 -8.68 9.59
C LEU A 92 2.78 -8.29 8.68
N ALA A 93 1.94 -9.25 8.30
CA ALA A 93 0.79 -9.01 7.41
C ALA A 93 -0.19 -7.99 8.02
N LEU A 94 -0.48 -8.12 9.32
CA LEU A 94 -1.35 -7.18 10.03
C LEU A 94 -0.75 -5.77 10.10
N THR A 95 0.55 -5.66 10.39
CA THR A 95 1.23 -4.35 10.45
C THR A 95 1.22 -3.68 9.09
N LEU A 96 1.52 -4.42 8.00
CA LEU A 96 1.46 -3.90 6.64
C LEU A 96 0.05 -3.44 6.28
N PHE A 97 -0.97 -4.25 6.59
CA PHE A 97 -2.36 -3.87 6.36
C PHE A 97 -2.71 -2.54 7.03
N ILE A 98 -2.45 -2.43 8.34
CA ILE A 98 -2.81 -1.23 9.11
C ILE A 98 -1.99 -0.02 8.67
N PHE A 99 -0.71 -0.21 8.38
CA PHE A 99 0.16 0.87 7.92
C PHE A 99 -0.29 1.42 6.56
N ILE A 100 -0.52 0.57 5.57
CA ILE A 100 -0.98 0.97 4.24
C ILE A 100 -2.37 1.61 4.34
N PHE A 101 -3.27 1.02 5.13
CA PHE A 101 -4.60 1.59 5.36
C PHE A 101 -4.50 2.99 5.98
N THR A 102 -3.61 3.20 6.97
CA THR A 102 -3.39 4.50 7.59
C THR A 102 -2.83 5.51 6.58
N CYS A 103 -1.89 5.11 5.72
CA CYS A 103 -1.36 5.97 4.67
C CYS A 103 -2.45 6.40 3.68
N ASN A 104 -3.29 5.47 3.25
CA ASN A 104 -4.39 5.75 2.33
C ASN A 104 -5.49 6.62 2.98
N LEU A 105 -5.66 6.50 4.30
CA LEU A 105 -6.60 7.35 5.05
C LEU A 105 -6.20 8.82 5.03
N PHE A 106 -4.91 9.16 4.96
CA PHE A 106 -4.46 10.55 4.86
C PHE A 106 -4.99 11.24 3.61
N GLU A 107 -5.00 10.54 2.47
CA GLU A 107 -5.59 11.05 1.22
C GLU A 107 -7.10 11.20 1.32
N ALA A 108 -7.78 10.18 1.84
CA ALA A 108 -9.24 10.19 1.98
C ALA A 108 -9.73 11.33 2.87
N LEU A 109 -9.03 11.61 3.97
CA LEU A 109 -9.37 12.71 4.88
C LEU A 109 -9.03 14.09 4.31
N GLY A 110 -8.25 14.18 3.24
CA GLY A 110 -7.88 15.45 2.61
C GLY A 110 -7.11 16.38 3.53
N ILE A 111 -6.34 15.86 4.47
CA ILE A 111 -5.60 16.63 5.46
C ILE A 111 -4.50 17.51 4.83
N GLY A 112 -4.31 17.41 3.52
CA GLY A 112 -3.31 18.15 2.77
C GLY A 112 -3.82 19.04 1.62
N SER A 113 -5.13 19.15 1.40
CA SER A 113 -5.69 19.71 0.16
C SER A 113 -5.44 21.19 -0.10
N GLU A 114 -5.01 21.99 0.88
CA GLU A 114 -4.66 23.41 0.69
C GLU A 114 -3.23 23.77 1.12
N LEU A 115 -2.52 22.89 1.82
CA LEU A 115 -1.19 23.16 2.38
C LEU A 115 -0.12 22.12 2.02
N ASP A 116 -0.44 21.06 1.26
CA ASP A 116 0.47 19.93 0.94
C ASP A 116 1.29 19.41 2.14
N PHE A 117 0.75 19.63 3.37
CA PHE A 117 1.47 19.35 4.61
C PHE A 117 1.49 17.86 4.94
N LEU A 118 0.50 17.09 4.53
CA LEU A 118 0.39 15.66 4.84
C LEU A 118 -0.14 14.86 3.62
N PRO A 119 0.67 14.72 2.57
CA PRO A 119 0.30 13.90 1.41
C PRO A 119 0.19 12.43 1.83
N ALA A 120 -0.52 11.62 1.06
CA ALA A 120 -0.51 10.18 1.26
C ALA A 120 0.89 9.62 0.98
N PRO A 121 1.57 9.00 1.95
CA PRO A 121 2.93 8.49 1.75
C PRO A 121 3.06 7.50 0.61
N THR A 122 1.98 6.78 0.33
CA THR A 122 1.88 5.75 -0.72
C THR A 122 1.67 6.34 -2.13
N SER A 123 1.47 7.67 -2.25
CA SER A 123 1.43 8.35 -3.55
C SER A 123 2.81 8.55 -4.19
N ASP A 124 3.88 8.43 -3.42
CA ASP A 124 5.26 8.38 -3.93
C ASP A 124 5.69 6.92 -4.12
N ILE A 125 6.21 6.58 -5.29
CA ILE A 125 6.61 5.21 -5.65
C ILE A 125 7.70 4.63 -4.72
N ASN A 126 8.50 5.48 -4.08
CA ASN A 126 9.62 5.06 -3.23
C ASN A 126 9.14 4.27 -2.00
N LEU A 127 8.05 4.69 -1.34
CA LEU A 127 7.55 3.98 -0.17
C LEU A 127 6.92 2.62 -0.51
N PRO A 128 6.00 2.50 -1.49
CA PRO A 128 5.50 1.20 -1.95
C PRO A 128 6.62 0.26 -2.39
N LEU A 129 7.63 0.77 -3.10
CA LEU A 129 8.79 -0.02 -3.51
C LEU A 129 9.60 -0.51 -2.32
N ALA A 130 9.87 0.34 -1.34
CA ALA A 130 10.60 -0.04 -0.13
C ALA A 130 9.86 -1.12 0.66
N MET A 131 8.52 -1.00 0.81
CA MET A 131 7.70 -2.01 1.48
C MET A 131 7.70 -3.34 0.71
N ALA A 132 7.55 -3.29 -0.62
CA ALA A 132 7.57 -4.49 -1.46
C ALA A 132 8.93 -5.20 -1.39
N LEU A 133 10.03 -4.46 -1.48
CA LEU A 133 11.38 -5.01 -1.34
C LEU A 133 11.61 -5.61 0.06
N TYR A 134 11.13 -4.94 1.11
CA TYR A 134 11.22 -5.47 2.46
C TYR A 134 10.51 -6.82 2.58
N VAL A 135 9.28 -6.92 2.07
CA VAL A 135 8.52 -8.19 2.06
C VAL A 135 9.29 -9.28 1.32
N ILE A 136 9.79 -9.00 0.11
CA ILE A 136 10.53 -9.98 -0.70
C ILE A 136 11.79 -10.45 0.01
N VAL A 137 12.56 -9.53 0.62
CA VAL A 137 13.74 -9.89 1.43
C VAL A 137 13.37 -10.82 2.59
N MET A 138 12.25 -10.55 3.27
CA MET A 138 11.76 -11.39 4.38
C MET A 138 11.30 -12.77 3.88
N VAL A 139 10.64 -12.83 2.73
CA VAL A 139 10.23 -14.07 2.05
C VAL A 139 11.46 -14.92 1.70
N HIS A 140 12.50 -14.33 1.09
CA HIS A 140 13.75 -15.05 0.78
C HIS A 140 14.46 -15.55 2.03
N ARG A 141 14.49 -14.72 3.10
CA ARG A 141 15.05 -15.17 4.39
C ARG A 141 14.28 -16.37 4.95
N ALA A 142 12.95 -16.36 4.87
CA ALA A 142 12.12 -17.48 5.30
C ALA A 142 12.37 -18.72 4.46
N ALA A 143 12.47 -18.59 3.14
CA ALA A 143 12.79 -19.68 2.21
C ALA A 143 14.16 -20.31 2.53
N ILE A 144 15.19 -19.48 2.73
CA ILE A 144 16.54 -19.95 3.10
C ILE A 144 16.54 -20.63 4.46
N LYS A 145 15.79 -20.09 5.44
CA LYS A 145 15.67 -20.69 6.77
C LYS A 145 14.97 -22.05 6.74
N ASN A 146 13.96 -22.19 5.87
CA ASN A 146 13.16 -23.41 5.75
C ASN A 146 13.87 -24.52 4.97
N ARG A 147 14.47 -24.18 3.81
CA ARG A 147 15.06 -25.15 2.85
C ARG A 147 16.59 -25.25 2.96
N GLY A 148 17.22 -24.35 3.72
CA GLY A 148 18.68 -24.16 3.70
C GLY A 148 19.16 -23.51 2.40
N VAL A 149 20.41 -23.01 2.41
CA VAL A 149 20.98 -22.31 1.25
C VAL A 149 21.03 -23.21 0.00
N LYS A 150 21.46 -24.45 0.15
CA LYS A 150 21.54 -25.41 -0.98
C LYS A 150 20.16 -25.77 -1.55
N GLY A 151 19.16 -25.99 -0.67
CA GLY A 151 17.78 -26.27 -1.07
C GLY A 151 17.14 -25.08 -1.79
N TYR A 152 17.39 -23.87 -1.29
CA TYR A 152 16.93 -22.65 -1.90
C TYR A 152 17.41 -22.52 -3.36
N PHE A 153 18.72 -22.60 -3.63
CA PHE A 153 19.25 -22.53 -4.99
C PHE A 153 18.81 -23.71 -5.87
N ARG A 154 18.73 -24.92 -5.30
CA ARG A 154 18.24 -26.08 -6.02
C ARG A 154 16.81 -25.90 -6.50
N HIS A 155 15.94 -25.32 -5.68
CA HIS A 155 14.56 -25.02 -6.04
C HIS A 155 14.47 -24.13 -7.29
N TYR A 156 15.26 -23.04 -7.34
CA TYR A 156 15.29 -22.12 -8.49
C TYR A 156 15.81 -22.77 -9.79
N VAL A 157 16.67 -23.77 -9.66
CA VAL A 157 17.28 -24.46 -10.81
C VAL A 157 16.44 -25.65 -11.27
N ALA A 158 15.73 -26.33 -10.34
CA ALA A 158 15.04 -27.57 -10.60
C ALA A 158 13.55 -27.41 -10.94
N GLN A 159 12.97 -26.25 -10.77
CA GLN A 159 11.54 -25.99 -11.02
C GLN A 159 11.37 -24.75 -11.92
N PRO A 160 10.32 -24.67 -12.77
CA PRO A 160 9.23 -25.66 -12.98
C PRO A 160 9.58 -26.80 -13.94
N PHE A 161 10.65 -26.70 -14.73
CA PHE A 161 11.02 -27.70 -15.73
C PHE A 161 12.10 -28.65 -15.21
N PRO A 162 12.26 -29.83 -15.84
CA PRO A 162 13.32 -30.76 -15.48
C PRO A 162 14.71 -30.10 -15.48
N MET A 163 15.62 -30.62 -14.66
CA MET A 163 16.98 -30.04 -14.43
C MET A 163 17.80 -29.87 -15.72
N LYS A 164 17.45 -30.59 -16.81
CA LYS A 164 18.05 -30.40 -18.15
C LYS A 164 17.79 -28.98 -18.73
N LEU A 165 16.75 -28.32 -18.28
CA LEU A 165 16.36 -26.97 -18.68
C LEU A 165 16.69 -25.92 -17.60
N ALA A 166 17.69 -26.16 -16.78
CA ALA A 166 18.13 -25.27 -15.70
C ALA A 166 18.29 -23.79 -16.11
N PRO A 167 18.86 -23.43 -17.29
CA PRO A 167 18.94 -22.04 -17.71
C PRO A 167 17.56 -21.39 -17.92
N ALA A 168 16.59 -22.15 -18.45
CA ALA A 168 15.23 -21.65 -18.64
C ALA A 168 14.52 -21.46 -17.29
N ASN A 169 14.69 -22.40 -16.36
CA ASN A 169 14.15 -22.27 -15.00
C ASN A 169 14.69 -21.04 -14.29
N LEU A 170 16.01 -20.80 -14.35
CA LEU A 170 16.64 -19.65 -13.73
C LEU A 170 16.14 -18.34 -14.33
N PHE A 171 15.95 -18.27 -15.64
CA PHE A 171 15.42 -17.09 -16.33
C PHE A 171 13.96 -16.83 -15.93
N MET A 172 13.11 -17.88 -15.96
CA MET A 172 11.70 -17.76 -15.58
C MET A 172 11.54 -17.34 -14.12
N ASN A 173 12.21 -18.02 -13.20
CA ASN A 173 12.17 -17.69 -11.77
C ASN A 173 12.76 -16.29 -11.49
N GLY A 174 13.82 -15.89 -12.20
CA GLY A 174 14.39 -14.54 -12.09
C GLY A 174 13.41 -13.46 -12.51
N ILE A 175 12.67 -13.67 -13.62
CA ILE A 175 11.59 -12.74 -14.02
C ILE A 175 10.49 -12.71 -12.97
N GLU A 176 10.04 -13.87 -12.50
CA GLU A 176 8.98 -13.96 -11.49
C GLU A 176 9.35 -13.18 -10.21
N GLU A 177 10.57 -13.36 -9.71
CA GLU A 177 11.05 -12.63 -8.52
C GLU A 177 11.16 -11.11 -8.74
N LEU A 178 11.47 -10.68 -9.96
CA LEU A 178 11.49 -9.26 -10.30
C LEU A 178 10.07 -8.68 -10.43
N VAL A 179 9.14 -9.45 -10.98
CA VAL A 179 7.75 -9.02 -11.20
C VAL A 179 7.00 -8.87 -9.87
N LYS A 180 7.28 -9.69 -8.86
CA LYS A 180 6.61 -9.63 -7.53
C LYS A 180 6.69 -8.25 -6.89
N PRO A 181 7.88 -7.65 -6.64
CA PRO A 181 7.96 -6.32 -6.04
C PRO A 181 7.43 -5.23 -6.97
N VAL A 182 7.64 -5.35 -8.28
CA VAL A 182 7.14 -4.35 -9.25
C VAL A 182 5.62 -4.30 -9.25
N THR A 183 4.95 -5.44 -9.29
CA THR A 183 3.48 -5.49 -9.28
C THR A 183 2.88 -5.00 -7.97
N LEU A 184 3.49 -5.33 -6.82
CA LEU A 184 3.07 -4.80 -5.51
C LEU A 184 3.19 -3.27 -5.48
N THR A 185 4.32 -2.74 -5.94
CA THR A 185 4.60 -1.30 -5.98
C THR A 185 3.64 -0.57 -6.90
N LEU A 186 3.54 -1.01 -8.16
CA LEU A 186 2.69 -0.36 -9.17
C LEU A 186 1.20 -0.44 -8.81
N ARG A 187 0.77 -1.49 -8.16
CA ARG A 187 -0.61 -1.62 -7.72
C ARG A 187 -0.95 -0.58 -6.65
N LEU A 188 -0.07 -0.39 -5.66
CA LEU A 188 -0.31 0.55 -4.57
C LEU A 188 -0.17 2.00 -5.05
N PHE A 189 0.93 2.33 -5.72
CA PHE A 189 1.17 3.64 -6.30
C PHE A 189 0.13 4.01 -7.36
N GLY A 190 -0.16 3.08 -8.30
CA GLY A 190 -1.06 3.35 -9.42
C GLY A 190 -2.49 3.64 -8.99
N ASN A 191 -2.98 3.00 -7.93
CA ASN A 191 -4.32 3.27 -7.41
C ASN A 191 -4.44 4.70 -6.89
N LEU A 192 -3.50 5.15 -6.05
CA LEU A 192 -3.51 6.50 -5.48
C LEU A 192 -3.28 7.57 -6.55
N PHE A 193 -2.35 7.34 -7.47
CA PHE A 193 -2.10 8.24 -8.58
C PHE A 193 -3.33 8.39 -9.48
N ALA A 194 -3.98 7.28 -9.82
CA ALA A 194 -5.22 7.29 -10.62
C ALA A 194 -6.38 7.96 -9.86
N GLY A 195 -6.52 7.72 -8.56
CA GLY A 195 -7.52 8.35 -7.69
C GLY A 195 -7.37 9.87 -7.67
N GLY A 196 -6.16 10.37 -7.45
CA GLY A 196 -5.84 11.80 -7.45
C GLY A 196 -6.09 12.46 -8.81
N LEU A 197 -5.69 11.81 -9.93
CA LEU A 197 -5.97 12.30 -11.27
C LEU A 197 -7.47 12.39 -11.55
N MET A 198 -8.23 11.35 -11.18
CA MET A 198 -9.69 11.35 -11.39
C MET A 198 -10.39 12.42 -10.57
N LEU A 199 -9.95 12.65 -9.33
CA LEU A 199 -10.46 13.73 -8.51
C LEU A 199 -10.21 15.10 -9.15
N SER A 200 -9.02 15.30 -9.69
CA SER A 200 -8.61 16.52 -10.39
C SER A 200 -9.43 16.76 -11.66
N LEU A 201 -9.60 15.71 -12.48
CA LEU A 201 -10.41 15.77 -13.69
C LEU A 201 -11.89 16.03 -13.37
N LEU A 202 -12.41 15.41 -12.32
CA LEU A 202 -13.79 15.60 -11.88
C LEU A 202 -14.02 17.04 -11.40
N ALA A 203 -13.09 17.60 -10.62
CA ALA A 203 -13.13 18.99 -10.16
C ALA A 203 -13.10 19.96 -11.36
N ALA A 204 -12.20 19.73 -12.32
CA ALA A 204 -12.11 20.54 -13.55
C ALA A 204 -13.41 20.46 -14.40
N LEU A 205 -13.98 19.24 -14.57
CA LEU A 205 -15.22 19.04 -15.31
C LEU A 205 -16.40 19.76 -14.67
N VAL A 206 -16.52 19.65 -13.34
CA VAL A 206 -17.59 20.33 -12.58
C VAL A 206 -17.42 21.83 -12.65
N ALA A 207 -16.20 22.36 -12.49
CA ALA A 207 -15.91 23.79 -12.63
C ALA A 207 -16.26 24.30 -14.04
N TRP A 208 -15.89 23.57 -15.08
CA TRP A 208 -16.20 23.91 -16.48
C TRP A 208 -17.68 23.86 -16.79
N ARG A 209 -18.39 22.83 -16.34
CA ARG A 209 -19.82 22.63 -16.70
C ARG A 209 -20.77 23.42 -15.81
N PHE A 210 -20.45 23.60 -14.55
CA PHE A 210 -21.35 24.17 -13.54
C PHE A 210 -20.81 25.44 -12.86
N GLY A 211 -19.61 25.89 -13.20
CA GLY A 211 -18.99 27.09 -12.59
C GLY A 211 -19.84 28.37 -12.69
N ASN A 212 -20.71 28.45 -13.70
CA ASN A 212 -21.63 29.57 -13.91
C ASN A 212 -22.95 29.45 -13.11
N TYR A 213 -23.22 28.31 -12.46
CA TYR A 213 -24.47 28.05 -11.73
C TYR A 213 -24.37 28.40 -10.22
N GLY A 214 -23.35 29.14 -9.79
CA GLY A 214 -23.19 29.64 -8.41
C GLY A 214 -23.32 28.53 -7.36
N VAL A 215 -24.27 28.67 -6.43
CA VAL A 215 -24.47 27.75 -5.30
C VAL A 215 -24.76 26.32 -5.75
N ILE A 216 -25.54 26.13 -6.83
CA ILE A 216 -25.90 24.80 -7.34
C ILE A 216 -24.64 24.09 -7.84
N GLY A 217 -23.77 24.77 -8.58
CA GLY A 217 -22.49 24.22 -9.03
C GLY A 217 -21.59 23.80 -7.87
N GLY A 218 -21.53 24.63 -6.82
CA GLY A 218 -20.76 24.32 -5.61
C GLY A 218 -21.27 23.09 -4.86
N VAL A 219 -22.59 22.98 -4.67
CA VAL A 219 -23.20 21.82 -4.00
C VAL A 219 -22.94 20.55 -4.80
N LEU A 220 -23.13 20.60 -6.13
CA LEU A 220 -22.93 19.43 -7.00
C LEU A 220 -21.46 18.98 -6.98
N SER A 221 -20.51 19.91 -7.05
CA SER A 221 -19.08 19.64 -6.92
C SER A 221 -18.74 18.94 -5.59
N SER A 222 -19.28 19.45 -4.49
CA SER A 222 -19.06 18.89 -3.16
C SER A 222 -19.59 17.46 -3.05
N VAL A 223 -20.79 17.19 -3.58
CA VAL A 223 -21.37 15.85 -3.58
C VAL A 223 -20.51 14.87 -4.38
N PHE A 224 -20.10 15.25 -5.60
CA PHE A 224 -19.23 14.40 -6.42
C PHE A 224 -17.87 14.14 -5.75
N THR A 225 -17.28 15.15 -5.13
CA THR A 225 -16.01 15.02 -4.41
C THR A 225 -16.13 14.06 -3.23
N VAL A 226 -17.22 14.16 -2.44
CA VAL A 226 -17.45 13.26 -1.30
C VAL A 226 -17.66 11.82 -1.77
N VAL A 227 -18.49 11.60 -2.79
CA VAL A 227 -18.73 10.27 -3.35
C VAL A 227 -17.42 9.66 -3.88
N TRP A 228 -16.62 10.45 -4.60
CA TRP A 228 -15.33 9.99 -5.11
C TRP A 228 -14.35 9.64 -3.99
N LYS A 229 -14.23 10.49 -2.96
CA LYS A 229 -13.36 10.23 -1.81
C LYS A 229 -13.76 8.96 -1.04
N LEU A 230 -15.07 8.73 -0.88
CA LEU A 230 -15.56 7.48 -0.26
C LEU A 230 -15.20 6.25 -1.09
N PHE A 231 -15.32 6.35 -2.41
CA PHE A 231 -14.93 5.29 -3.33
C PHE A 231 -13.42 5.02 -3.26
N ASP A 232 -12.62 6.06 -3.31
CA ASP A 232 -11.15 5.97 -3.23
C ASP A 232 -10.69 5.37 -1.89
N MET A 233 -11.34 5.76 -0.79
CA MET A 233 -11.10 5.16 0.54
C MET A 233 -11.42 3.66 0.56
N ALA A 234 -12.52 3.25 -0.08
CA ALA A 234 -12.88 1.83 -0.18
C ALA A 234 -11.85 1.05 -0.99
N ILE A 235 -11.40 1.59 -2.13
CA ILE A 235 -10.33 0.98 -2.93
C ILE A 235 -9.03 0.92 -2.13
N GLY A 236 -8.66 2.00 -1.43
CA GLY A 236 -7.48 2.05 -0.57
C GLY A 236 -7.49 0.98 0.53
N ALA A 237 -8.66 0.72 1.13
CA ALA A 237 -8.83 -0.35 2.12
C ALA A 237 -8.64 -1.75 1.49
N ILE A 238 -9.27 -1.99 0.34
CA ILE A 238 -9.11 -3.23 -0.43
C ILE A 238 -7.65 -3.42 -0.82
N GLN A 239 -6.97 -2.36 -1.22
CA GLN A 239 -5.57 -2.40 -1.63
C GLN A 239 -4.64 -2.78 -0.48
N ALA A 240 -4.85 -2.22 0.72
CA ALA A 240 -4.12 -2.61 1.92
C ALA A 240 -4.33 -4.10 2.24
N PHE A 241 -5.57 -4.58 2.11
CA PHE A 241 -5.91 -5.99 2.31
C PHE A 241 -5.21 -6.89 1.27
N ILE A 242 -5.26 -6.54 -0.01
CA ILE A 242 -4.61 -7.33 -1.08
C ILE A 242 -3.09 -7.38 -0.87
N PHE A 243 -2.46 -6.29 -0.45
CA PHE A 243 -1.02 -6.27 -0.18
C PHE A 243 -0.66 -7.24 0.95
N ALA A 244 -1.41 -7.24 2.05
CA ALA A 244 -1.22 -8.17 3.16
C ALA A 244 -1.46 -9.63 2.73
N LEU A 245 -2.51 -9.88 1.93
CA LEU A 245 -2.86 -11.21 1.43
C LEU A 245 -1.78 -11.75 0.49
N LEU A 246 -1.26 -10.93 -0.43
CA LEU A 246 -0.15 -11.34 -1.30
C LEU A 246 1.15 -11.57 -0.50
N THR A 247 1.38 -10.81 0.56
CA THR A 247 2.49 -11.08 1.48
C THR A 247 2.37 -12.49 2.07
N ILE A 248 1.19 -12.87 2.56
CA ILE A 248 0.92 -14.21 3.10
C ILE A 248 1.18 -15.28 2.01
N LEU A 249 0.66 -15.07 0.80
CA LEU A 249 0.83 -16.00 -0.32
C LEU A 249 2.30 -16.19 -0.71
N TYR A 250 3.11 -15.13 -0.70
CA TYR A 250 4.54 -15.24 -0.97
C TYR A 250 5.29 -16.01 0.13
N PHE A 251 4.87 -15.86 1.39
CA PHE A 251 5.41 -16.68 2.47
C PHE A 251 4.98 -18.14 2.36
N ASP A 252 3.76 -18.42 1.91
CA ASP A 252 3.28 -19.78 1.65
C ASP A 252 4.18 -20.50 0.63
N THR A 253 4.41 -19.88 -0.53
CA THR A 253 5.31 -20.46 -1.54
C THR A 253 6.74 -20.65 -1.03
N ALA A 254 7.23 -19.75 -0.16
CA ALA A 254 8.56 -19.83 0.43
C ALA A 254 8.69 -20.94 1.50
N MET A 255 7.60 -21.21 2.22
CA MET A 255 7.55 -22.19 3.32
C MET A 255 6.99 -23.55 2.88
N ALA A 256 6.50 -23.68 1.65
CA ALA A 256 6.02 -24.94 1.11
C ALA A 256 7.11 -26.02 1.23
N PRO A 257 6.77 -27.25 1.65
CA PRO A 257 7.72 -28.35 1.63
C PRO A 257 8.20 -28.60 0.21
N ASP A 258 9.49 -28.95 0.03
CA ASP A 258 9.95 -29.46 -1.26
C ASP A 258 9.16 -30.74 -1.55
N GLU A 259 8.32 -30.74 -2.57
CA GLU A 259 7.72 -31.96 -3.06
C GLU A 259 8.87 -32.88 -3.52
N ALA A 260 9.07 -33.93 -2.75
CA ALA A 260 10.05 -34.96 -3.06
C ALA A 260 9.61 -35.66 -4.35
N HIS A 261 10.23 -35.30 -5.47
CA HIS A 261 10.24 -36.09 -6.72
C HIS A 261 11.54 -36.86 -6.85
#